data_d580aebae3fc04ee35b9921c4322dfc8
#
_entry.id   d580aebae3fc04ee35b9921c4322dfc8
#
_cell.length_a   1.000
_cell.length_b   1.000
_cell.length_c   1.000
_cell.angle_alpha   90.00
_cell.angle_beta   90.00
_cell.angle_gamma   90.00
#
_symmetry.space_group_name_H-M   'P 1'
#
loop_
_entity.id
_entity.type
_entity.pdbx_description
1 polymer ?
#
loop_
_entity_poly.entity_id
_entity_poly.type
_entity_poly.pdbx_seq_one_letter_code
_entity_poly.pdbx_strand_id
1 'polypeptide(L)'
;MTSVLLNDGTGRFPQIDAYPNEFTPGLVNGATVALVGRRAKVLDEVAHEITAAGGRAIVVPTHIESRDEVADLVRHVWDEAGPVEILVNNAGSASKTRNVRWLPDEEWHQVIEVNLNAVYLLTQAVLPDMLERGSGTIITISSLAAVNPSLLGGAAYGAAKAAARNFMVYLHNTFSNDGIRATCILPGEVDTPIMNNRPRPPTEDERAGMVHPEDVARAVHLAASLPDRTVISELVIAPRHQRDISADLEVSRWLGAPANLAAARTADSSPR
;
A
#
# COMPACT_ATOMS: atom_id res chain seq x y z
N MET A 1 -2.18 4.08 -8.52
CA MET A 1 -2.07 3.19 -7.35
C MET A 1 -3.25 2.26 -7.37
N THR A 2 -3.05 0.99 -7.08
CA THR A 2 -4.08 -0.04 -7.28
C THR A 2 -4.33 -0.74 -5.96
N SER A 3 -5.56 -0.75 -5.48
CA SER A 3 -6.01 -1.68 -4.44
C SER A 3 -6.51 -2.94 -5.12
N VAL A 4 -6.23 -4.09 -4.54
CA VAL A 4 -6.59 -5.37 -5.12
C VAL A 4 -7.55 -6.10 -4.18
N LEU A 5 -8.66 -6.51 -4.74
CA LEU A 5 -9.59 -7.45 -4.13
C LEU A 5 -9.40 -8.79 -4.82
N LEU A 6 -9.17 -9.85 -4.05
CA LEU A 6 -8.97 -11.21 -4.58
C LEU A 6 -10.10 -12.11 -4.14
N ASN A 7 -10.67 -12.85 -5.09
CA ASN A 7 -11.63 -13.92 -4.82
C ASN A 7 -11.24 -15.17 -5.61
N ASP A 8 -11.07 -16.31 -4.97
CA ASP A 8 -10.67 -17.57 -5.62
C ASP A 8 -11.80 -18.60 -5.71
N GLY A 9 -12.92 -18.39 -5.06
CA GLY A 9 -14.08 -19.32 -5.11
C GLY A 9 -13.79 -20.78 -4.71
N THR A 10 -12.55 -21.13 -4.36
CA THR A 10 -12.10 -22.51 -4.06
C THR A 10 -11.23 -22.65 -2.83
N GLY A 11 -10.76 -21.55 -2.24
CA GLY A 11 -9.88 -21.55 -1.05
C GLY A 11 -8.48 -22.13 -1.28
N ARG A 12 -7.99 -22.23 -2.53
CA ARG A 12 -6.67 -22.77 -2.84
C ARG A 12 -5.83 -21.82 -3.67
N PHE A 13 -4.59 -21.62 -3.24
CA PHE A 13 -3.61 -20.72 -3.86
C PHE A 13 -2.43 -21.51 -4.44
N PRO A 14 -2.04 -21.35 -5.68
CA PRO A 14 -0.85 -21.98 -6.25
C PRO A 14 0.32 -21.05 -6.50
N GLN A 15 1.39 -21.64 -7.04
CA GLN A 15 2.72 -21.07 -7.15
C GLN A 15 2.80 -19.81 -8.00
N ILE A 16 3.64 -18.88 -7.54
CA ILE A 16 3.98 -17.63 -8.21
C ILE A 16 5.04 -17.95 -9.26
N ASP A 17 4.73 -17.70 -10.53
CA ASP A 17 5.73 -17.45 -11.55
C ASP A 17 5.83 -15.94 -11.78
N ALA A 18 7.05 -15.46 -11.91
CA ALA A 18 7.41 -14.05 -11.90
C ALA A 18 6.69 -13.22 -12.96
N TYR A 19 6.15 -12.07 -12.55
CA TYR A 19 5.66 -11.05 -13.46
C TYR A 19 6.55 -9.80 -13.42
N PRO A 20 6.93 -9.26 -14.57
CA PRO A 20 7.93 -8.19 -14.67
C PRO A 20 7.42 -6.78 -14.42
N ASN A 21 6.16 -6.51 -14.07
CA ASN A 21 5.64 -5.15 -13.93
C ASN A 21 4.81 -4.94 -12.67
N GLU A 22 5.27 -3.99 -11.89
CA GLU A 22 4.65 -3.16 -10.87
C GLU A 22 3.38 -3.69 -10.17
N PHE A 23 3.54 -4.36 -9.03
CA PHE A 23 2.48 -4.65 -8.07
C PHE A 23 1.28 -5.45 -8.60
N THR A 24 1.51 -6.46 -9.40
CA THR A 24 0.54 -7.53 -9.52
C THR A 24 0.77 -8.46 -8.34
N PRO A 25 -0.13 -8.55 -7.35
CA PRO A 25 -0.11 -9.64 -6.40
C PRO A 25 -0.14 -10.93 -7.21
N GLY A 26 0.82 -11.81 -6.97
CA GLY A 26 0.95 -13.03 -7.76
C GLY A 26 -0.41 -13.69 -7.95
N LEU A 27 -0.72 -14.00 -9.19
CA LEU A 27 -1.96 -14.67 -9.56
C LEU A 27 -2.11 -15.92 -8.71
N VAL A 28 -3.13 -15.88 -7.92
CA VAL A 28 -3.59 -17.04 -7.19
C VAL A 28 -4.32 -17.89 -8.23
N ASN A 29 -3.84 -19.09 -8.59
CA ASN A 29 -4.47 -19.91 -9.63
C ASN A 29 -5.94 -20.13 -9.30
N GLY A 30 -6.80 -19.65 -10.19
CA GLY A 30 -8.24 -19.73 -10.01
C GLY A 30 -8.87 -18.51 -9.34
N ALA A 31 -8.12 -17.58 -8.73
CA ALA A 31 -8.70 -16.38 -8.19
C ALA A 31 -9.13 -15.40 -9.28
N THR A 32 -10.23 -14.70 -9.06
CA THR A 32 -10.60 -13.51 -9.81
C THR A 32 -10.05 -12.29 -9.09
N VAL A 33 -9.26 -11.48 -9.78
CA VAL A 33 -8.63 -10.27 -9.24
C VAL A 33 -9.46 -9.05 -9.60
N ALA A 34 -10.03 -8.36 -8.64
CA ALA A 34 -10.62 -7.03 -8.85
C ALA A 34 -9.53 -5.97 -8.73
N LEU A 35 -9.24 -5.30 -9.83
CA LEU A 35 -8.25 -4.23 -9.92
C LEU A 35 -8.93 -2.89 -9.69
N VAL A 36 -8.54 -2.23 -8.60
CA VAL A 36 -9.20 -1.03 -8.10
C VAL A 36 -8.23 0.15 -8.05
N GLY A 37 -8.65 1.28 -8.57
CA GLY A 37 -7.88 2.51 -8.58
C GLY A 37 -8.50 3.55 -9.51
N ARG A 38 -7.93 4.75 -9.58
CA ARG A 38 -8.52 5.86 -10.35
C ARG A 38 -8.21 5.84 -11.86
N ARG A 39 -7.14 5.16 -12.26
CA ARG A 39 -6.58 5.23 -13.63
C ARG A 39 -6.99 4.00 -14.44
N ALA A 40 -8.17 4.05 -15.05
CA ALA A 40 -8.72 2.95 -15.84
C ALA A 40 -7.70 2.32 -16.80
N LYS A 41 -7.00 3.14 -17.61
CA LYS A 41 -6.00 2.65 -18.57
C LYS A 41 -4.90 1.79 -17.93
N VAL A 42 -4.39 2.18 -16.74
CA VAL A 42 -3.36 1.41 -16.03
C VAL A 42 -3.93 0.12 -15.49
N LEU A 43 -5.18 0.13 -15.02
CA LEU A 43 -5.87 -1.08 -14.57
C LEU A 43 -6.12 -2.05 -15.74
N ASP A 44 -6.49 -1.53 -16.92
CA ASP A 44 -6.67 -2.32 -18.13
C ASP A 44 -5.37 -2.99 -18.60
N GLU A 45 -4.24 -2.27 -18.52
CA GLU A 45 -2.91 -2.81 -18.82
C GLU A 45 -2.59 -4.00 -17.91
N VAL A 46 -2.80 -3.87 -16.60
CA VAL A 46 -2.59 -4.94 -15.61
C VAL A 46 -3.59 -6.09 -15.83
N ALA A 47 -4.85 -5.79 -16.13
CA ALA A 47 -5.85 -6.82 -16.42
C ALA A 47 -5.49 -7.65 -17.66
N HIS A 48 -4.92 -7.00 -18.68
CA HIS A 48 -4.41 -7.69 -19.86
C HIS A 48 -3.26 -8.65 -19.53
N GLU A 49 -2.31 -8.22 -18.71
CA GLU A 49 -1.20 -9.08 -18.25
C GLU A 49 -1.73 -10.30 -17.48
N ILE A 50 -2.66 -10.11 -16.54
CA ILE A 50 -3.29 -11.19 -15.78
C ILE A 50 -3.99 -12.18 -16.72
N THR A 51 -4.75 -11.67 -17.69
CA THR A 51 -5.51 -12.50 -18.63
C THR A 51 -4.59 -13.26 -19.60
N ALA A 52 -3.52 -12.61 -20.07
CA ALA A 52 -2.51 -13.24 -20.92
C ALA A 52 -1.79 -14.41 -20.21
N ALA A 53 -1.69 -14.32 -18.88
CA ALA A 53 -1.14 -15.40 -18.03
C ALA A 53 -2.19 -16.47 -17.64
N GLY A 54 -3.42 -16.39 -18.16
CA GLY A 54 -4.48 -17.36 -17.89
C GLY A 54 -5.31 -17.08 -16.64
N GLY A 55 -5.13 -15.93 -15.99
CA GLY A 55 -5.93 -15.51 -14.85
C GLY A 55 -7.22 -14.78 -15.24
N ARG A 56 -7.99 -14.37 -14.23
CA ARG A 56 -9.21 -13.56 -14.39
C ARG A 56 -9.04 -12.22 -13.68
N ALA A 57 -9.41 -11.13 -14.34
CA ALA A 57 -9.38 -9.80 -13.76
C ALA A 57 -10.69 -9.05 -14.03
N ILE A 58 -11.11 -8.23 -13.06
CA ILE A 58 -12.21 -7.27 -13.16
C ILE A 58 -11.60 -5.89 -12.94
N VAL A 59 -11.85 -4.95 -13.85
CA VAL A 59 -11.37 -3.57 -13.73
C VAL A 59 -12.47 -2.68 -13.19
N VAL A 60 -12.24 -2.09 -12.02
CA VAL A 60 -13.21 -1.20 -11.36
C VAL A 60 -12.55 0.13 -11.01
N PRO A 61 -12.61 1.12 -11.90
CA PRO A 61 -12.12 2.47 -11.62
C PRO A 61 -12.91 3.08 -10.46
N THR A 62 -12.22 3.43 -9.36
CA THR A 62 -12.87 3.85 -8.10
C THR A 62 -12.00 4.87 -7.36
N HIS A 63 -12.64 5.88 -6.80
CA HIS A 63 -12.04 6.74 -5.78
C HIS A 63 -12.26 6.10 -4.41
N ILE A 64 -11.25 5.40 -3.92
CA ILE A 64 -11.33 4.59 -2.69
C ILE A 64 -11.52 5.43 -1.41
N GLU A 65 -11.34 6.72 -1.51
CA GLU A 65 -11.67 7.73 -0.50
C GLU A 65 -13.17 8.10 -0.46
N SER A 66 -13.95 7.68 -1.46
CA SER A 66 -15.40 7.90 -1.53
C SER A 66 -16.16 6.70 -0.98
N ARG A 67 -16.92 6.92 0.09
CA ARG A 67 -17.74 5.86 0.72
C ARG A 67 -18.74 5.24 -0.26
N ASP A 68 -19.41 6.08 -1.05
CA ASP A 68 -20.43 5.62 -1.99
C ASP A 68 -19.82 4.80 -3.12
N GLU A 69 -18.68 5.25 -3.68
CA GLU A 69 -17.96 4.50 -4.71
C GLU A 69 -17.41 3.17 -4.17
N VAL A 70 -16.96 3.12 -2.91
CA VAL A 70 -16.51 1.87 -2.28
C VAL A 70 -17.68 0.90 -2.09
N ALA A 71 -18.88 1.38 -1.73
CA ALA A 71 -20.06 0.53 -1.62
C ALA A 71 -20.46 -0.03 -2.99
N ASP A 72 -20.43 0.79 -4.03
CA ASP A 72 -20.72 0.37 -5.41
C ASP A 72 -19.66 -0.61 -5.93
N LEU A 73 -18.39 -0.38 -5.64
CA LEU A 73 -17.28 -1.29 -5.95
C LEU A 73 -17.54 -2.69 -5.38
N VAL A 74 -17.79 -2.79 -4.09
CA VAL A 74 -17.96 -4.11 -3.43
C VAL A 74 -19.19 -4.83 -3.98
N ARG A 75 -20.28 -4.13 -4.25
CA ARG A 75 -21.46 -4.69 -4.91
C ARG A 75 -21.15 -5.19 -6.30
N HIS A 76 -20.45 -4.39 -7.12
CA HIS A 76 -20.07 -4.79 -8.47
C HIS A 76 -19.16 -6.04 -8.47
N VAL A 77 -18.17 -6.10 -7.58
CA VAL A 77 -17.31 -7.28 -7.44
C VAL A 77 -18.10 -8.52 -7.00
N TRP A 78 -19.07 -8.33 -6.09
CA TRP A 78 -19.94 -9.41 -5.67
C TRP A 78 -20.78 -9.97 -6.83
N ASP A 79 -21.36 -9.10 -7.64
CA ASP A 79 -22.20 -9.49 -8.79
C ASP A 79 -21.40 -10.24 -9.87
N GLU A 80 -20.13 -9.85 -10.09
CA GLU A 80 -19.26 -10.40 -11.15
C GLU A 80 -18.45 -11.63 -10.72
N ALA A 81 -18.08 -11.73 -9.45
CA ALA A 81 -17.14 -12.75 -8.96
C ALA A 81 -17.52 -13.37 -7.60
N GLY A 82 -18.59 -12.91 -6.96
CA GLY A 82 -18.98 -13.35 -5.62
C GLY A 82 -18.26 -12.58 -4.51
N PRO A 83 -18.33 -13.11 -3.27
CA PRO A 83 -17.84 -12.41 -2.09
C PRO A 83 -16.32 -12.14 -2.14
N VAL A 84 -15.92 -11.04 -1.53
CA VAL A 84 -14.48 -10.73 -1.36
C VAL A 84 -13.91 -11.63 -0.26
N GLU A 85 -12.98 -12.50 -0.62
CA GLU A 85 -12.31 -13.40 0.34
C GLU A 85 -11.00 -12.79 0.86
N ILE A 86 -10.30 -12.02 0.01
CA ILE A 86 -9.04 -11.39 0.35
C ILE A 86 -9.10 -9.91 -0.05
N LEU A 87 -8.96 -9.02 0.90
CA LEU A 87 -8.77 -7.59 0.67
C LEU A 87 -7.29 -7.23 0.81
N VAL A 88 -6.70 -6.63 -0.23
CA VAL A 88 -5.35 -6.07 -0.18
C VAL A 88 -5.42 -4.55 -0.28
N ASN A 89 -5.23 -3.86 0.83
CA ASN A 89 -5.10 -2.41 0.89
C ASN A 89 -3.67 -2.01 0.51
N ASN A 90 -3.43 -1.81 -0.77
CA ASN A 90 -2.12 -1.47 -1.33
C ASN A 90 -2.00 0.00 -1.72
N ALA A 91 -3.09 0.68 -2.02
CA ALA A 91 -3.07 2.08 -2.41
C ALA A 91 -2.35 2.95 -1.37
N GLY A 92 -1.60 3.91 -1.85
CA GLY A 92 -0.89 4.84 -0.98
C GLY A 92 -0.48 6.11 -1.72
N SER A 93 -0.33 7.18 -0.97
CA SER A 93 0.18 8.46 -1.44
C SER A 93 1.17 9.02 -0.43
N ALA A 94 1.99 9.96 -0.87
CA ALA A 94 2.93 10.63 0.01
C ALA A 94 2.89 12.14 -0.29
N SER A 95 3.00 12.96 0.75
CA SER A 95 3.16 14.40 0.59
C SER A 95 4.48 14.72 -0.10
N LYS A 96 4.52 15.78 -0.89
CA LYS A 96 5.78 16.30 -1.41
C LYS A 96 6.57 17.00 -0.31
N THR A 97 5.89 17.81 0.50
CA THR A 97 6.45 18.46 1.68
C THR A 97 6.48 17.49 2.86
N ARG A 98 7.67 17.19 3.38
CA ARG A 98 7.89 16.17 4.41
C ARG A 98 7.92 16.73 5.84
N ASN A 99 8.42 17.96 5.99
CA ASN A 99 8.58 18.60 7.27
C ASN A 99 7.26 19.21 7.73
N VAL A 100 6.79 18.82 8.90
CA VAL A 100 5.53 19.31 9.49
C VAL A 100 5.47 20.84 9.61
N ARG A 101 6.62 21.53 9.71
CA ARG A 101 6.67 22.99 9.78
C ARG A 101 6.16 23.69 8.51
N TRP A 102 6.21 23.00 7.37
CA TRP A 102 5.94 23.58 6.05
C TRP A 102 4.87 22.79 5.28
N LEU A 103 4.37 21.69 5.87
CA LEU A 103 3.39 20.81 5.24
C LEU A 103 2.05 21.52 5.08
N PRO A 104 1.55 21.69 3.84
CA PRO A 104 0.22 22.25 3.61
C PRO A 104 -0.89 21.30 4.13
N ASP A 105 -1.98 21.88 4.60
CA ASP A 105 -3.14 21.11 5.11
C ASP A 105 -3.72 20.18 4.03
N GLU A 106 -3.75 20.62 2.77
CA GLU A 106 -4.25 19.84 1.65
C GLU A 106 -3.41 18.58 1.42
N GLU A 107 -2.07 18.67 1.51
CA GLU A 107 -1.19 17.52 1.40
C GLU A 107 -1.37 16.56 2.58
N TRP A 108 -1.56 17.11 3.80
CA TRP A 108 -1.86 16.32 4.99
C TRP A 108 -3.16 15.53 4.80
N HIS A 109 -4.25 16.20 4.46
CA HIS A 109 -5.56 15.57 4.28
C HIS A 109 -5.52 14.52 3.18
N GLN A 110 -4.94 14.83 2.01
CA GLN A 110 -4.82 13.87 0.91
C GLN A 110 -4.09 12.58 1.33
N VAL A 111 -3.02 12.70 2.11
CA VAL A 111 -2.24 11.54 2.57
C VAL A 111 -3.06 10.72 3.57
N ILE A 112 -3.76 11.35 4.51
CA ILE A 112 -4.64 10.67 5.47
C ILE A 112 -5.79 9.95 4.75
N GLU A 113 -6.46 10.62 3.80
CA GLU A 113 -7.57 10.02 3.05
C GLU A 113 -7.16 8.72 2.34
N VAL A 114 -6.05 8.74 1.60
CA VAL A 114 -5.64 7.57 0.82
C VAL A 114 -5.01 6.47 1.67
N ASN A 115 -4.19 6.81 2.68
CA ASN A 115 -3.40 5.81 3.42
C ASN A 115 -4.08 5.27 4.68
N LEU A 116 -5.14 5.95 5.16
CA LEU A 116 -5.86 5.55 6.37
C LEU A 116 -7.36 5.43 6.13
N ASN A 117 -8.04 6.52 5.70
CA ASN A 117 -9.48 6.49 5.57
C ASN A 117 -9.95 5.48 4.53
N ALA A 118 -9.28 5.37 3.39
CA ALA A 118 -9.57 4.36 2.38
C ALA A 118 -9.39 2.93 2.92
N VAL A 119 -8.36 2.66 3.73
CA VAL A 119 -8.18 1.36 4.38
C VAL A 119 -9.37 1.01 5.28
N TYR A 120 -9.83 1.99 6.06
CA TYR A 120 -11.02 1.85 6.89
C TYR A 120 -12.28 1.60 6.05
N LEU A 121 -12.53 2.41 5.01
CA LEU A 121 -13.73 2.30 4.17
C LEU A 121 -13.82 0.95 3.46
N LEU A 122 -12.74 0.50 2.83
CA LEU A 122 -12.68 -0.80 2.15
C LEU A 122 -12.86 -1.95 3.13
N THR A 123 -12.18 -1.89 4.28
CA THR A 123 -12.33 -2.91 5.34
C THR A 123 -13.77 -2.95 5.83
N GLN A 124 -14.38 -1.80 6.14
CA GLN A 124 -15.75 -1.72 6.62
C GLN A 124 -16.76 -2.29 5.61
N ALA A 125 -16.49 -2.12 4.32
CA ALA A 125 -17.37 -2.57 3.26
C ALA A 125 -17.35 -4.10 3.06
N VAL A 126 -16.21 -4.79 3.31
CA VAL A 126 -16.10 -6.25 3.11
C VAL A 126 -16.24 -7.05 4.39
N LEU A 127 -15.96 -6.46 5.55
CA LEU A 127 -15.90 -7.15 6.84
C LEU A 127 -17.22 -7.82 7.26
N PRO A 128 -18.40 -7.21 7.09
CA PRO A 128 -19.66 -7.85 7.48
C PRO A 128 -19.89 -9.22 6.82
N ASP A 129 -19.64 -9.31 5.52
CA ASP A 129 -19.75 -10.57 4.78
C ASP A 129 -18.68 -11.59 5.19
N MET A 130 -17.44 -11.16 5.40
CA MET A 130 -16.37 -12.02 5.91
C MET A 130 -16.73 -12.62 7.27
N LEU A 131 -17.33 -11.82 8.17
CA LEU A 131 -17.78 -12.26 9.48
C LEU A 131 -18.96 -13.25 9.38
N GLU A 132 -19.92 -12.99 8.50
CA GLU A 132 -21.05 -13.90 8.27
C GLU A 132 -20.60 -15.27 7.77
N ARG A 133 -19.59 -15.31 6.90
CA ARG A 133 -18.96 -16.53 6.40
C ARG A 133 -18.02 -17.20 7.40
N GLY A 134 -17.60 -16.49 8.44
CA GLY A 134 -16.57 -16.95 9.38
C GLY A 134 -15.19 -17.09 8.73
N SER A 135 -14.92 -16.37 7.64
CA SER A 135 -13.65 -16.45 6.90
C SER A 135 -13.38 -15.18 6.11
N GLY A 136 -12.17 -14.64 6.23
CA GLY A 136 -11.71 -13.49 5.47
C GLY A 136 -10.25 -13.16 5.74
N THR A 137 -9.56 -12.61 4.73
CA THR A 137 -8.17 -12.17 4.87
C THR A 137 -8.05 -10.70 4.47
N ILE A 138 -7.50 -9.89 5.36
CA ILE A 138 -7.25 -8.47 5.12
C ILE A 138 -5.76 -8.22 5.23
N ILE A 139 -5.14 -7.73 4.15
CA ILE A 139 -3.72 -7.42 4.08
C ILE A 139 -3.58 -5.93 3.81
N THR A 140 -2.78 -5.24 4.60
CA THR A 140 -2.52 -3.81 4.40
C THR A 140 -1.03 -3.56 4.21
N ILE A 141 -0.69 -2.89 3.11
CA ILE A 141 0.68 -2.44 2.86
C ILE A 141 0.90 -1.12 3.60
N SER A 142 1.54 -1.23 4.75
CA SER A 142 1.98 -0.09 5.54
C SER A 142 3.37 0.38 5.08
N SER A 143 4.29 0.63 5.97
CA SER A 143 5.67 1.05 5.67
C SER A 143 6.53 0.94 6.93
N LEU A 144 7.84 0.82 6.78
CA LEU A 144 8.78 1.06 7.88
C LEU A 144 8.65 2.45 8.50
N ALA A 145 8.11 3.44 7.76
CA ALA A 145 7.78 4.75 8.31
C ALA A 145 6.72 4.71 9.43
N ALA A 146 5.97 3.62 9.56
CA ALA A 146 5.02 3.42 10.65
C ALA A 146 5.69 3.13 12.00
N VAL A 147 6.90 2.60 11.99
CA VAL A 147 7.65 2.19 13.20
C VAL A 147 8.96 2.95 13.37
N ASN A 148 9.49 3.52 12.30
CA ASN A 148 10.69 4.34 12.28
C ASN A 148 10.44 5.65 11.49
N PRO A 149 9.61 6.57 12.01
CA PRO A 149 9.24 7.80 11.33
C PRO A 149 10.44 8.75 11.18
N SER A 150 10.56 9.36 10.01
CA SER A 150 11.60 10.35 9.72
C SER A 150 11.16 11.30 8.60
N LEU A 151 11.99 12.30 8.31
CA LEU A 151 11.80 13.20 7.17
C LEU A 151 11.83 12.48 5.81
N LEU A 152 12.35 11.26 5.72
CA LEU A 152 12.32 10.45 4.49
C LEU A 152 10.88 10.08 4.11
N GLY A 153 10.09 9.60 5.06
CA GLY A 153 8.65 9.33 4.90
C GLY A 153 7.80 10.59 4.97
N GLY A 154 8.17 11.54 5.81
CA GLY A 154 7.42 12.74 6.12
C GLY A 154 6.36 12.55 7.19
N ALA A 155 5.87 13.67 7.75
CA ALA A 155 4.98 13.69 8.91
C ALA A 155 3.63 13.00 8.64
N ALA A 156 2.93 13.40 7.57
CA ALA A 156 1.61 12.86 7.25
C ALA A 156 1.65 11.37 6.92
N TYR A 157 2.61 10.97 6.09
CA TYR A 157 2.74 9.56 5.66
C TYR A 157 3.07 8.64 6.83
N GLY A 158 4.06 9.01 7.67
CA GLY A 158 4.42 8.24 8.87
C GLY A 158 3.23 8.08 9.82
N ALA A 159 2.51 9.16 10.08
CA ALA A 159 1.31 9.15 10.92
C ALA A 159 0.20 8.24 10.35
N ALA A 160 -0.12 8.38 9.05
CA ALA A 160 -1.16 7.57 8.41
C ALA A 160 -0.81 6.08 8.40
N LYS A 161 0.45 5.73 8.06
CA LYS A 161 0.90 4.33 8.02
C LYS A 161 0.99 3.71 9.43
N ALA A 162 1.34 4.50 10.45
CA ALA A 162 1.29 4.05 11.84
C ALA A 162 -0.15 3.80 12.30
N ALA A 163 -1.08 4.68 11.97
CA ALA A 163 -2.50 4.50 12.28
C ALA A 163 -3.09 3.27 11.55
N ALA A 164 -2.81 3.10 10.26
CA ALA A 164 -3.24 1.93 9.51
C ALA A 164 -2.66 0.62 10.10
N ARG A 165 -1.37 0.61 10.50
CA ARG A 165 -0.77 -0.52 11.19
C ARG A 165 -1.51 -0.86 12.49
N ASN A 166 -1.79 0.15 13.32
CA ASN A 166 -2.53 -0.04 14.57
C ASN A 166 -3.95 -0.59 14.31
N PHE A 167 -4.62 -0.09 13.25
CA PHE A 167 -5.93 -0.60 12.84
C PHE A 167 -5.89 -2.08 12.45
N MET A 168 -4.84 -2.56 11.78
CA MET A 168 -4.67 -3.99 11.47
C MET A 168 -4.50 -4.83 12.73
N VAL A 169 -3.76 -4.33 13.73
CA VAL A 169 -3.64 -4.99 15.05
C VAL A 169 -5.00 -5.06 15.75
N TYR A 170 -5.78 -3.99 15.69
CA TYR A 170 -7.15 -3.98 16.21
C TYR A 170 -8.03 -5.05 15.54
N LEU A 171 -8.00 -5.15 14.21
CA LEU A 171 -8.77 -6.16 13.47
C LEU A 171 -8.38 -7.58 13.90
N HIS A 172 -7.09 -7.86 14.00
CA HIS A 172 -6.61 -9.15 14.47
C HIS A 172 -7.11 -9.47 15.88
N ASN A 173 -6.90 -8.56 16.83
CA ASN A 173 -7.27 -8.78 18.23
C ASN A 173 -8.78 -8.92 18.45
N THR A 174 -9.58 -8.30 17.58
CA THR A 174 -11.04 -8.26 17.73
C THR A 174 -11.72 -9.42 17.02
N PHE A 175 -11.28 -9.76 15.79
CA PHE A 175 -12.03 -10.64 14.89
C PHE A 175 -11.30 -11.94 14.52
N SER A 176 -10.14 -12.23 15.09
CA SER A 176 -9.42 -13.47 14.76
C SER A 176 -10.19 -14.73 15.14
N ASN A 177 -10.96 -14.70 16.24
CA ASN A 177 -11.81 -15.80 16.65
C ASN A 177 -13.07 -15.93 15.78
N ASP A 178 -13.40 -14.93 15.00
CA ASP A 178 -14.51 -14.92 14.05
C ASP A 178 -14.03 -15.26 12.62
N GLY A 179 -12.82 -15.82 12.48
CA GLY A 179 -12.27 -16.30 11.21
C GLY A 179 -11.57 -15.22 10.37
N ILE A 180 -11.29 -14.03 10.91
CA ILE A 180 -10.62 -12.96 10.16
C ILE A 180 -9.11 -12.98 10.39
N ARG A 181 -8.35 -13.07 9.31
CA ARG A 181 -6.90 -12.94 9.29
C ARG A 181 -6.53 -11.52 8.87
N ALA A 182 -5.83 -10.80 9.73
CA ALA A 182 -5.38 -9.43 9.45
C ALA A 182 -3.86 -9.36 9.46
N THR A 183 -3.26 -8.97 8.34
CA THR A 183 -1.80 -8.90 8.14
C THR A 183 -1.38 -7.48 7.76
N CYS A 184 -0.35 -6.96 8.43
CA CYS A 184 0.28 -5.70 8.08
C CYS A 184 1.68 -5.96 7.51
N ILE A 185 1.93 -5.54 6.27
CA ILE A 185 3.26 -5.63 5.65
C ILE A 185 3.91 -4.26 5.71
N LEU A 186 5.16 -4.20 6.18
CA LEU A 186 5.92 -2.97 6.38
C LEU A 186 7.16 -2.96 5.47
N PRO A 187 7.02 -2.55 4.20
CA PRO A 187 8.17 -2.40 3.33
C PRO A 187 9.04 -1.21 3.73
N GLY A 188 10.33 -1.34 3.50
CA GLY A 188 11.29 -0.23 3.47
C GLY A 188 11.17 0.57 2.18
N GLU A 189 12.30 0.99 1.61
CA GLU A 189 12.31 1.65 0.31
C GLU A 189 12.07 0.62 -0.80
N VAL A 190 10.98 0.79 -1.54
CA VAL A 190 10.61 -0.05 -2.69
C VAL A 190 10.77 0.76 -3.96
N ASP A 191 11.45 0.22 -4.96
CA ASP A 191 11.61 0.87 -6.26
C ASP A 191 10.30 0.89 -7.03
N THR A 192 9.58 1.99 -6.91
CA THR A 192 8.26 2.22 -7.53
C THR A 192 8.17 3.66 -8.05
N PRO A 193 7.23 3.97 -8.95
CA PRO A 193 7.01 5.33 -9.45
C PRO A 193 6.76 6.38 -8.37
N ILE A 194 6.31 6.00 -7.17
CA ILE A 194 6.14 6.94 -6.04
C ILE A 194 7.45 7.61 -5.63
N MET A 195 8.60 6.96 -5.90
CA MET A 195 9.93 7.50 -5.63
C MET A 195 10.22 8.76 -6.45
N ASN A 196 9.59 8.91 -7.63
CA ASN A 196 9.74 10.11 -8.47
C ASN A 196 9.12 11.37 -7.84
N ASN A 197 8.19 11.19 -6.89
CA ASN A 197 7.53 12.29 -6.18
C ASN A 197 8.28 12.72 -4.91
N ARG A 198 9.44 12.13 -4.63
CA ARG A 198 10.26 12.56 -3.49
C ARG A 198 10.85 13.95 -3.71
N PRO A 199 11.09 14.72 -2.63
CA PRO A 199 11.83 15.99 -2.70
C PRO A 199 13.17 15.85 -3.44
N ARG A 200 13.87 14.74 -3.22
CA ARG A 200 15.04 14.27 -3.97
C ARG A 200 14.71 12.86 -4.48
N PRO A 201 14.37 12.70 -5.77
CA PRO A 201 14.23 11.37 -6.36
C PRO A 201 15.56 10.60 -6.29
N PRO A 202 15.53 9.30 -5.93
CA PRO A 202 16.75 8.49 -5.91
C PRO A 202 17.29 8.28 -7.33
N THR A 203 18.60 8.15 -7.45
CA THR A 203 19.28 7.79 -8.69
C THR A 203 19.05 6.32 -9.05
N GLU A 204 19.41 5.91 -10.27
CA GLU A 204 19.32 4.50 -10.70
C GLU A 204 20.15 3.58 -9.81
N ASP A 205 21.38 3.99 -9.46
CA ASP A 205 22.24 3.22 -8.55
C ASP A 205 21.64 3.07 -7.15
N GLU A 206 20.99 4.13 -6.64
CA GLU A 206 20.30 4.07 -5.35
C GLU A 206 19.07 3.16 -5.42
N ARG A 207 18.36 3.12 -6.56
CA ARG A 207 17.20 2.23 -6.79
C ARG A 207 17.57 0.77 -6.89
N ALA A 208 18.72 0.46 -7.50
CA ALA A 208 19.20 -0.91 -7.67
C ALA A 208 19.38 -1.66 -6.33
N GLY A 209 19.56 -0.94 -5.23
CA GLY A 209 19.67 -1.52 -3.88
C GLY A 209 18.37 -1.59 -3.10
N MET A 210 17.26 -1.09 -3.65
CA MET A 210 15.95 -1.09 -2.97
C MET A 210 15.25 -2.46 -3.04
N VAL A 211 14.20 -2.63 -2.26
CA VAL A 211 13.24 -3.73 -2.42
C VAL A 211 12.52 -3.55 -3.76
N HIS A 212 12.27 -4.64 -4.47
CA HIS A 212 11.47 -4.61 -5.69
C HIS A 212 9.99 -4.84 -5.38
N PRO A 213 9.06 -4.33 -6.22
CA PRO A 213 7.62 -4.59 -6.09
C PRO A 213 7.28 -6.07 -5.96
N GLU A 214 8.00 -6.94 -6.70
CA GLU A 214 7.83 -8.39 -6.70
C GLU A 214 8.14 -9.02 -5.32
N ASP A 215 9.06 -8.45 -4.56
CA ASP A 215 9.38 -8.95 -3.21
C ASP A 215 8.23 -8.66 -2.25
N VAL A 216 7.58 -7.51 -2.41
CA VAL A 216 6.37 -7.19 -1.65
C VAL A 216 5.20 -8.07 -2.09
N ALA A 217 5.05 -8.33 -3.39
CA ALA A 217 4.03 -9.24 -3.92
C ALA A 217 4.18 -10.67 -3.38
N ARG A 218 5.41 -11.19 -3.27
CA ARG A 218 5.69 -12.50 -2.64
C ARG A 218 5.26 -12.53 -1.17
N ALA A 219 5.46 -11.44 -0.45
CA ALA A 219 5.02 -11.34 0.95
C ALA A 219 3.50 -11.29 1.09
N VAL A 220 2.81 -10.58 0.19
CA VAL A 220 1.34 -10.60 0.10
C VAL A 220 0.85 -12.02 -0.17
N HIS A 221 1.42 -12.69 -1.15
CA HIS A 221 1.06 -14.08 -1.47
C HIS A 221 1.31 -15.02 -0.29
N LEU A 222 2.45 -14.93 0.38
CA LEU A 222 2.73 -15.71 1.58
C LEU A 222 1.64 -15.52 2.63
N ALA A 223 1.27 -14.27 2.95
CA ALA A 223 0.24 -13.98 3.93
C ALA A 223 -1.14 -14.51 3.50
N ALA A 224 -1.47 -14.39 2.21
CA ALA A 224 -2.74 -14.84 1.65
C ALA A 224 -2.87 -16.36 1.61
N SER A 225 -1.77 -17.09 1.30
CA SER A 225 -1.75 -18.54 1.09
C SER A 225 -1.57 -19.38 2.37
N LEU A 226 -1.41 -18.76 3.53
CA LEU A 226 -1.35 -19.49 4.79
C LEU A 226 -2.65 -20.25 5.07
N PRO A 227 -2.58 -21.44 5.69
CA PRO A 227 -3.80 -22.15 6.11
C PRO A 227 -4.56 -21.32 7.16
N ASP A 228 -5.89 -21.47 7.20
CA ASP A 228 -6.80 -20.65 8.03
C ASP A 228 -6.44 -20.59 9.52
N ARG A 229 -5.79 -21.62 10.04
CA ARG A 229 -5.31 -21.69 11.43
C ARG A 229 -4.09 -20.81 11.72
N THR A 230 -3.53 -20.12 10.69
CA THR A 230 -2.26 -19.41 10.83
C THR A 230 -2.38 -18.00 10.24
N VAL A 231 -1.86 -17.01 10.95
CA VAL A 231 -1.74 -15.63 10.46
C VAL A 231 -0.32 -15.10 10.74
N ILE A 232 0.22 -14.37 9.80
CA ILE A 232 1.36 -13.47 10.03
C ILE A 232 0.76 -12.10 10.32
N SER A 233 0.74 -11.70 11.58
CA SER A 233 0.14 -10.41 11.96
C SER A 233 0.93 -9.22 11.42
N GLU A 234 2.27 -9.33 11.35
CA GLU A 234 3.15 -8.27 10.85
C GLU A 234 4.36 -8.88 10.13
N LEU A 235 4.73 -8.29 8.98
CA LEU A 235 5.89 -8.71 8.21
C LEU A 235 6.68 -7.48 7.76
N VAL A 236 7.94 -7.41 8.14
CA VAL A 236 8.86 -6.33 7.74
C VAL A 236 9.73 -6.81 6.57
N ILE A 237 9.79 -6.01 5.50
CA ILE A 237 10.64 -6.25 4.33
C ILE A 237 11.52 -5.03 4.12
N ALA A 238 12.82 -5.19 4.18
CA ALA A 238 13.77 -4.09 4.05
C ALA A 238 14.87 -4.42 3.03
N PRO A 239 15.46 -3.41 2.39
CA PRO A 239 16.67 -3.62 1.61
C PRO A 239 17.76 -4.24 2.45
N ARG A 240 18.51 -5.17 1.88
CA ARG A 240 19.67 -5.78 2.56
C ARG A 240 20.73 -4.75 2.94
N HIS A 241 20.94 -3.75 2.08
CA HIS A 241 21.84 -2.66 2.30
C HIS A 241 21.07 -1.35 2.41
N GLN A 242 21.26 -0.63 3.50
CA GLN A 242 20.69 0.69 3.66
C GLN A 242 21.63 1.71 3.02
N ARG A 243 21.11 2.51 2.09
CA ARG A 243 21.86 3.60 1.48
C ARG A 243 21.98 4.79 2.44
N ASP A 244 22.93 5.66 2.18
CA ASP A 244 22.97 6.96 2.85
C ASP A 244 21.79 7.84 2.38
N ILE A 245 21.00 8.29 3.33
CA ILE A 245 19.82 9.14 3.12
C ILE A 245 20.03 10.59 3.57
N SER A 246 21.24 10.97 3.96
CA SER A 246 21.55 12.28 4.54
C SER A 246 21.14 13.44 3.63
N ALA A 247 21.41 13.31 2.31
CA ALA A 247 21.00 14.30 1.32
C ALA A 247 19.48 14.40 1.17
N ASP A 248 18.77 13.28 1.24
CA ASP A 248 17.28 13.23 1.19
C ASP A 248 16.68 13.94 2.40
N LEU A 249 17.22 13.68 3.59
CA LEU A 249 16.77 14.31 4.83
C LEU A 249 17.00 15.82 4.80
N GLU A 250 18.14 16.25 4.26
CA GLU A 250 18.48 17.65 4.18
C GLU A 250 17.57 18.41 3.20
N VAL A 251 17.30 17.86 2.02
CA VAL A 251 16.35 18.45 1.07
C VAL A 251 14.94 18.46 1.67
N SER A 252 14.52 17.37 2.30
CA SER A 252 13.20 17.23 2.91
C SER A 252 12.98 18.18 4.10
N ARG A 253 14.04 18.55 4.80
CA ARG A 253 14.01 19.48 5.94
C ARG A 253 13.54 20.88 5.52
N TRP A 254 13.89 21.31 4.32
CA TRP A 254 13.71 22.70 3.88
C TRP A 254 12.69 22.88 2.77
N LEU A 255 12.25 21.83 2.11
CA LEU A 255 11.24 21.95 1.07
C LEU A 255 9.94 22.51 1.67
N GLY A 256 9.44 23.61 1.08
CA GLY A 256 8.28 24.35 1.54
C GLY A 256 8.60 25.48 2.56
N ALA A 257 9.87 25.60 2.98
CA ALA A 257 10.27 26.68 3.88
C ALA A 257 10.14 28.05 3.21
N PRO A 258 9.77 29.12 3.96
CA PRO A 258 9.79 30.49 3.48
C PRO A 258 11.19 30.90 2.97
N ALA A 259 11.22 31.74 1.91
CA ALA A 259 12.46 32.10 1.21
C ALA A 259 13.52 32.74 2.13
N ASN A 260 13.10 33.53 3.13
CA ASN A 260 14.02 34.15 4.10
C ASN A 260 14.73 33.12 4.99
N LEU A 261 14.09 32.00 5.32
CA LEU A 261 14.68 30.91 6.10
C LEU A 261 15.55 29.99 5.22
N ALA A 262 15.13 29.76 3.97
CA ALA A 262 15.91 29.00 3.01
C ALA A 262 17.24 29.73 2.64
N ALA A 263 17.23 31.06 2.53
CA ALA A 263 18.41 31.89 2.25
C ALA A 263 19.40 31.94 3.43
N ALA A 264 18.91 31.99 4.67
CA ALA A 264 19.78 31.99 5.85
C ALA A 264 20.65 30.72 5.98
N ARG A 265 20.15 29.58 5.48
CA ARG A 265 20.89 28.31 5.42
C ARG A 265 22.12 28.38 4.55
N THR A 266 22.00 28.99 3.36
CA THR A 266 23.14 29.08 2.40
C THR A 266 24.26 29.95 2.93
N ALA A 267 23.96 30.90 3.82
CA ALA A 267 24.96 31.76 4.46
C ALA A 267 25.73 31.05 5.59
N ASP A 268 25.11 30.08 6.29
CA ASP A 268 25.75 29.36 7.43
C ASP A 268 26.51 28.10 6.99
N SER A 269 26.32 27.64 5.75
CA SER A 269 27.03 26.50 5.14
C SER A 269 28.35 26.87 4.47
N SER A 270 28.85 28.10 4.58
CA SER A 270 30.19 28.47 4.19
C SER A 270 31.20 27.83 5.15
N PRO A 271 32.23 27.11 4.67
CA PRO A 271 33.19 26.46 5.54
C PRO A 271 33.90 27.50 6.39
N ARG A 272 33.81 27.31 7.71
CA ARG A 272 34.69 28.03 8.68
C ARG A 272 36.08 27.38 8.69
#